data_a4df762cba3f4cf9b48f8a2707d99ffb
#
_entry.id   a4df762cba3f4cf9b48f8a2707d99ffb
#
_cell.length_a   1.000
_cell.length_b   1.000
_cell.length_c   1.000
_cell.angle_alpha   90.00
_cell.angle_beta   90.00
_cell.angle_gamma   90.00
#
_symmetry.space_group_name_H-M   'P 1'
#
loop_
_entity.id
_entity.type
_entity.pdbx_description
1 polymer ?
#
loop_
_entity_poly.entity_id
_entity_poly.type
_entity_poly.pdbx_seq_one_letter_code
_entity_poly.pdbx_strand_id
1 'polypeptide(L)'
;IKELENWYKTNFETQLKGRRILFDDILPLIEKLSTKYKKEVIGFSENNIPIYKISIGSGQIKILTWSQMHGNESTGTKALFDLFNFFENPSNKLLKEANEILANCTMQFIVMLNPDGAIKFTRENYNDIDLNRDAVDKIAVESKLLRLHLDDFSPQFCFNLHDQRSIFNVENTKNPATISFLAPSEDIEGTLTGGRKQTMSVIVSMNNLLQTLIPNHIGRYTDEFYPTATGDNFQKLGYNTILIEAGHFKNDYDREFTRKFNFYALLQGLLFIATSKSFDNYTPYFKIPNNDKKYLDKIYKNLTIIENNEFKKVDVGIQIKFKVINNELEKYEQIEHTGDLSKYYCENVVNADKLNFKELKLSNS
;
A
#
# COMPACT_ATOMS: atom_id res chain seq x y z
N ILE A 1 -5.22 -18.83 11.53
CA ILE A 1 -5.24 -17.42 11.96
C ILE A 1 -4.46 -17.26 13.27
N LYS A 2 -4.90 -17.85 14.40
CA LYS A 2 -4.23 -17.71 15.72
C LYS A 2 -2.72 -18.04 15.67
N GLU A 3 -2.34 -19.05 14.91
CA GLU A 3 -0.92 -19.40 14.74
C GLU A 3 -0.14 -18.34 13.98
N LEU A 4 -0.73 -17.77 12.92
CA LEU A 4 -0.12 -16.69 12.14
C LEU A 4 0.03 -15.41 13.00
N GLU A 5 -0.97 -15.10 13.83
CA GLU A 5 -0.86 -13.97 14.76
C GLU A 5 0.24 -14.17 15.81
N ASN A 6 0.37 -15.40 16.34
CA ASN A 6 1.44 -15.72 17.28
C ASN A 6 2.82 -15.65 16.62
N TRP A 7 2.93 -16.18 15.40
CA TRP A 7 4.17 -16.09 14.62
C TRP A 7 4.56 -14.63 14.38
N TYR A 8 3.63 -13.79 13.92
CA TYR A 8 3.90 -12.39 13.60
C TYR A 8 4.44 -11.61 14.80
N LYS A 9 3.89 -11.80 15.99
CA LYS A 9 4.30 -11.08 17.22
C LYS A 9 5.79 -11.21 17.53
N THR A 10 6.42 -12.29 17.13
CA THR A 10 7.81 -12.61 17.48
C THR A 10 8.77 -12.62 16.30
N ASN A 11 8.26 -12.55 15.06
CA ASN A 11 9.08 -12.76 13.86
C ASN A 11 9.00 -11.62 12.81
N PHE A 12 8.12 -10.62 13.01
CA PHE A 12 8.10 -9.47 12.08
C PHE A 12 9.43 -8.70 12.13
N GLU A 13 9.80 -8.03 11.05
CA GLU A 13 11.06 -7.28 10.99
C GLU A 13 11.03 -6.04 11.88
N THR A 14 11.74 -6.10 12.98
CA THR A 14 11.71 -5.08 14.02
C THR A 14 12.62 -3.88 13.76
N GLN A 15 13.54 -3.98 12.79
CA GLN A 15 14.45 -2.89 12.43
C GLN A 15 13.76 -1.85 11.53
N LEU A 16 12.72 -2.24 10.77
CA LEU A 16 11.95 -1.32 9.93
C LEU A 16 10.76 -0.77 10.72
N LYS A 17 10.84 0.51 11.10
CA LYS A 17 9.81 1.20 11.90
C LYS A 17 9.48 2.56 11.31
N GLY A 18 8.26 3.03 11.58
CA GLY A 18 7.78 4.34 11.13
C GLY A 18 7.42 4.38 9.65
N ARG A 19 7.23 5.60 9.15
CA ARG A 19 6.75 5.85 7.79
C ARG A 19 7.86 6.01 6.76
N ARG A 20 9.02 6.50 7.15
CA ARG A 20 10.13 6.76 6.24
C ARG A 20 11.13 5.63 6.32
N ILE A 21 11.13 4.79 5.31
CA ILE A 21 12.06 3.68 5.13
C ILE A 21 12.95 4.03 3.94
N LEU A 22 14.26 4.04 4.17
CA LEU A 22 15.28 4.38 3.20
C LEU A 22 16.01 3.14 2.68
N PHE A 23 16.77 3.33 1.61
CA PHE A 23 17.60 2.26 1.06
C PHE A 23 18.61 1.73 2.10
N ASP A 24 19.23 2.62 2.89
CA ASP A 24 20.18 2.26 3.93
C ASP A 24 19.55 1.44 5.06
N ASP A 25 18.24 1.56 5.29
CA ASP A 25 17.53 0.75 6.28
C ASP A 25 17.33 -0.69 5.78
N ILE A 26 17.11 -0.87 4.48
CA ILE A 26 16.81 -2.19 3.89
C ILE A 26 18.04 -2.94 3.41
N LEU A 27 19.11 -2.25 3.03
CA LEU A 27 20.34 -2.91 2.50
C LEU A 27 20.92 -3.95 3.46
N PRO A 28 21.13 -3.65 4.76
CA PRO A 28 21.63 -4.65 5.71
C PRO A 28 20.72 -5.88 5.86
N LEU A 29 19.39 -5.69 5.70
CA LEU A 29 18.42 -6.78 5.76
C LEU A 29 18.46 -7.64 4.51
N ILE A 30 18.61 -7.02 3.33
CA ILE A 30 18.82 -7.73 2.06
C ILE A 30 20.09 -8.59 2.14
N GLU A 31 21.19 -8.02 2.64
CA GLU A 31 22.47 -8.74 2.75
C GLU A 31 22.38 -9.96 3.68
N LYS A 32 21.59 -9.87 4.76
CA LYS A 32 21.37 -10.96 5.73
C LYS A 32 20.48 -12.09 5.23
N LEU A 33 19.69 -11.88 4.18
CA LEU A 33 18.85 -12.95 3.63
C LEU A 33 19.70 -14.17 3.26
N SER A 34 19.23 -15.35 3.62
CA SER A 34 19.95 -16.61 3.39
C SER A 34 20.15 -16.93 1.90
N THR A 35 20.88 -17.99 1.63
CA THR A 35 21.11 -18.49 0.26
C THR A 35 19.86 -19.03 -0.44
N LYS A 36 18.73 -19.15 0.26
CA LYS A 36 17.43 -19.42 -0.36
C LYS A 36 17.00 -18.30 -1.31
N TYR A 37 17.48 -17.08 -1.07
CA TYR A 37 17.17 -15.91 -1.86
C TYR A 37 18.27 -15.58 -2.85
N LYS A 38 17.90 -15.41 -4.11
CA LYS A 38 18.77 -14.77 -5.10
C LYS A 38 18.57 -13.25 -5.00
N LYS A 39 19.65 -12.52 -4.73
CA LYS A 39 19.67 -11.06 -4.57
C LYS A 39 20.44 -10.46 -5.74
N GLU A 40 19.83 -9.53 -6.46
CA GLU A 40 20.40 -8.93 -7.67
C GLU A 40 20.14 -7.42 -7.70
N VAL A 41 21.16 -6.63 -8.00
CA VAL A 41 20.98 -5.23 -8.41
C VAL A 41 20.52 -5.25 -9.87
N ILE A 42 19.33 -4.74 -10.14
CA ILE A 42 18.72 -4.75 -11.47
C ILE A 42 18.92 -3.44 -12.24
N GLY A 43 19.40 -2.43 -11.56
CA GLY A 43 19.70 -1.11 -12.09
C GLY A 43 19.83 -0.10 -10.95
N PHE A 44 19.77 1.16 -11.32
CA PHE A 44 19.93 2.28 -10.40
C PHE A 44 18.81 3.29 -10.64
N SER A 45 18.42 4.03 -9.59
CA SER A 45 17.50 5.14 -9.68
C SER A 45 18.13 6.33 -10.42
N GLU A 46 17.34 7.37 -10.65
CA GLU A 46 17.84 8.62 -11.31
C GLU A 46 19.05 9.21 -10.57
N ASN A 47 19.13 9.06 -9.23
CA ASN A 47 20.25 9.56 -8.43
C ASN A 47 21.25 8.45 -8.04
N ASN A 48 21.38 7.40 -8.86
CA ASN A 48 22.37 6.33 -8.71
C ASN A 48 22.24 5.47 -7.43
N ILE A 49 21.06 5.34 -6.86
CA ILE A 49 20.83 4.40 -5.75
C ILE A 49 20.46 3.02 -6.33
N PRO A 50 21.10 1.92 -5.87
CA PRO A 50 20.82 0.58 -6.39
C PRO A 50 19.36 0.16 -6.16
N ILE A 51 18.74 -0.44 -7.19
CA ILE A 51 17.42 -1.07 -7.09
C ILE A 51 17.62 -2.59 -7.06
N TYR A 52 17.16 -3.22 -5.98
CA TYR A 52 17.30 -4.65 -5.76
C TYR A 52 16.06 -5.43 -6.17
N LYS A 53 16.32 -6.57 -6.78
CA LYS A 53 15.35 -7.65 -6.98
C LYS A 53 15.75 -8.84 -6.12
N ILE A 54 14.79 -9.37 -5.38
CA ILE A 54 14.93 -10.55 -4.52
C ILE A 54 14.07 -11.65 -5.11
N SER A 55 14.63 -12.84 -5.33
CA SER A 55 13.90 -13.97 -5.91
C SER A 55 13.92 -15.16 -4.97
N ILE A 56 12.80 -15.89 -4.87
CA ILE A 56 12.65 -17.10 -4.08
C ILE A 56 11.57 -18.01 -4.68
N GLY A 57 11.66 -19.32 -4.38
CA GLY A 57 10.74 -20.33 -4.88
C GLY A 57 11.21 -20.90 -6.22
N SER A 58 10.63 -22.03 -6.63
CA SER A 58 11.04 -22.77 -7.83
C SER A 58 9.86 -23.35 -8.63
N GLY A 59 8.65 -22.92 -8.32
CA GLY A 59 7.44 -23.40 -8.98
C GLY A 59 7.20 -22.75 -10.33
N GLN A 60 6.19 -23.25 -11.04
CA GLN A 60 5.87 -22.80 -12.40
C GLN A 60 5.08 -21.47 -12.42
N ILE A 61 4.38 -21.13 -11.34
CA ILE A 61 3.59 -19.91 -11.28
C ILE A 61 4.54 -18.73 -10.98
N LYS A 62 4.66 -17.82 -11.91
CA LYS A 62 5.54 -16.65 -11.78
C LYS A 62 4.76 -15.47 -11.17
N ILE A 63 5.32 -14.86 -10.14
CA ILE A 63 4.71 -13.72 -9.43
C ILE A 63 5.75 -12.60 -9.31
N LEU A 64 5.41 -11.41 -9.77
CA LEU A 64 6.19 -10.19 -9.60
C LEU A 64 5.52 -9.29 -8.58
N THR A 65 6.27 -8.82 -7.60
CA THR A 65 5.79 -7.86 -6.60
C THR A 65 6.70 -6.65 -6.58
N TRP A 66 6.15 -5.47 -6.50
CA TRP A 66 6.93 -4.25 -6.23
C TRP A 66 6.27 -3.40 -5.16
N SER A 67 7.11 -2.68 -4.42
CA SER A 67 6.69 -1.74 -3.40
C SER A 67 7.43 -0.42 -3.54
N GLN A 68 6.91 0.58 -2.87
CA GLN A 68 7.52 1.91 -2.76
C GLN A 68 7.88 2.52 -4.11
N MET A 69 6.99 2.35 -5.12
CA MET A 69 7.06 3.12 -6.36
C MET A 69 6.75 4.61 -6.11
N HIS A 70 5.92 4.90 -5.10
CA HIS A 70 5.87 6.21 -4.47
C HIS A 70 6.78 6.19 -3.25
N GLY A 71 7.74 7.10 -3.19
CA GLY A 71 8.78 7.06 -2.16
C GLY A 71 8.28 7.13 -0.72
N ASN A 72 7.15 7.81 -0.50
CA ASN A 72 6.51 7.98 0.81
C ASN A 72 5.55 6.85 1.21
N GLU A 73 5.47 5.75 0.45
CA GLU A 73 4.54 4.65 0.64
C GLU A 73 5.29 3.36 1.05
N SER A 74 5.81 3.32 2.27
CA SER A 74 6.73 2.28 2.73
C SER A 74 6.08 1.07 3.41
N THR A 75 4.76 1.07 3.64
CA THR A 75 4.09 -0.01 4.38
C THR A 75 4.24 -1.36 3.67
N GLY A 76 4.11 -1.37 2.34
CA GLY A 76 4.35 -2.56 1.52
C GLY A 76 5.78 -3.08 1.63
N THR A 77 6.78 -2.19 1.61
CA THR A 77 8.19 -2.57 1.80
C THR A 77 8.41 -3.27 3.13
N LYS A 78 7.89 -2.71 4.24
CA LYS A 78 7.98 -3.35 5.56
C LYS A 78 7.31 -4.74 5.57
N ALA A 79 6.13 -4.86 4.95
CA ALA A 79 5.40 -6.12 4.87
C ALA A 79 6.14 -7.19 4.05
N LEU A 80 6.92 -6.80 3.03
CA LEU A 80 7.78 -7.72 2.28
C LEU A 80 8.89 -8.31 3.15
N PHE A 81 9.53 -7.51 4.02
CA PHE A 81 10.53 -8.06 4.94
C PHE A 81 9.90 -8.98 6.00
N ASP A 82 8.66 -8.72 6.42
CA ASP A 82 7.91 -9.68 7.25
C ASP A 82 7.65 -11.00 6.50
N LEU A 83 7.35 -10.90 5.21
CA LEU A 83 7.15 -12.08 4.34
C LEU A 83 8.47 -12.86 4.13
N PHE A 84 9.61 -12.18 3.99
CA PHE A 84 10.91 -12.84 3.92
C PHE A 84 11.23 -13.55 5.23
N ASN A 85 11.01 -12.93 6.38
CA ASN A 85 11.16 -13.58 7.68
C ASN A 85 10.24 -14.79 7.83
N PHE A 86 9.02 -14.73 7.25
CA PHE A 86 8.11 -15.88 7.24
C PHE A 86 8.67 -17.07 6.47
N PHE A 87 9.23 -16.87 5.28
CA PHE A 87 9.82 -17.95 4.51
C PHE A 87 11.14 -18.45 5.10
N GLU A 88 11.88 -17.61 5.85
CA GLU A 88 13.08 -18.06 6.56
C GLU A 88 12.74 -18.96 7.74
N ASN A 89 11.75 -18.58 8.55
CA ASN A 89 11.45 -19.19 9.84
C ASN A 89 9.95 -19.41 10.05
N PRO A 90 9.26 -20.20 9.19
CA PRO A 90 7.86 -20.54 9.44
C PRO A 90 7.76 -21.40 10.70
N SER A 91 6.72 -21.24 11.52
CA SER A 91 6.47 -22.19 12.60
C SER A 91 6.10 -23.57 12.03
N ASN A 92 6.28 -24.63 12.83
CA ASN A 92 5.94 -25.99 12.38
C ASN A 92 4.52 -26.12 11.83
N LYS A 93 3.58 -25.33 12.35
CA LYS A 93 2.17 -25.35 11.91
C LYS A 93 1.92 -24.57 10.62
N LEU A 94 2.84 -23.66 10.24
CA LEU A 94 2.78 -22.83 9.04
C LEU A 94 3.78 -23.30 7.96
N LEU A 95 4.57 -24.34 8.27
CA LEU A 95 5.59 -24.86 7.37
C LEU A 95 5.00 -25.45 6.08
N LYS A 96 3.81 -26.05 6.18
CA LYS A 96 3.12 -26.60 5.01
C LYS A 96 2.76 -25.50 4.03
N GLU A 97 2.16 -24.41 4.48
CA GLU A 97 1.77 -23.28 3.65
C GLU A 97 2.98 -22.61 3.02
N ALA A 98 4.06 -22.41 3.79
CA ALA A 98 5.31 -21.86 3.26
C ALA A 98 5.90 -22.75 2.15
N ASN A 99 5.94 -24.06 2.36
CA ASN A 99 6.47 -25.01 1.37
C ASN A 99 5.57 -25.10 0.12
N GLU A 100 4.25 -25.05 0.26
CA GLU A 100 3.32 -25.04 -0.88
C GLU A 100 3.54 -23.79 -1.77
N ILE A 101 3.71 -22.62 -1.15
CA ILE A 101 4.01 -21.38 -1.90
C ILE A 101 5.36 -21.53 -2.63
N LEU A 102 6.42 -21.93 -1.94
CA LEU A 102 7.76 -22.01 -2.51
C LEU A 102 7.89 -23.11 -3.61
N ALA A 103 7.13 -24.19 -3.49
CA ALA A 103 7.15 -25.27 -4.46
C ALA A 103 6.33 -24.97 -5.72
N ASN A 104 5.24 -24.20 -5.62
CA ASN A 104 4.35 -23.92 -6.73
C ASN A 104 4.64 -22.57 -7.40
N CYS A 105 5.29 -21.63 -6.70
CA CYS A 105 5.54 -20.28 -7.19
C CYS A 105 7.04 -20.00 -7.34
N THR A 106 7.39 -19.25 -8.38
CA THR A 106 8.65 -18.51 -8.49
C THR A 106 8.33 -17.04 -8.32
N MET A 107 8.83 -16.44 -7.25
CA MET A 107 8.50 -15.08 -6.86
C MET A 107 9.68 -14.14 -7.03
N GLN A 108 9.46 -12.96 -7.59
CA GLN A 108 10.41 -11.85 -7.67
C GLN A 108 9.83 -10.62 -6.99
N PHE A 109 10.65 -9.95 -6.18
CA PHE A 109 10.28 -8.78 -5.40
C PHE A 109 11.23 -7.62 -5.71
N ILE A 110 10.71 -6.51 -6.22
CA ILE A 110 11.42 -5.24 -6.30
C ILE A 110 11.04 -4.46 -5.04
N VAL A 111 11.89 -4.53 -4.02
CA VAL A 111 11.51 -4.14 -2.64
C VAL A 111 11.41 -2.63 -2.40
N MET A 112 12.04 -1.82 -3.24
CA MET A 112 11.97 -0.36 -3.21
C MET A 112 12.27 0.14 -4.63
N LEU A 113 11.21 0.51 -5.36
CA LEU A 113 11.36 0.94 -6.75
C LEU A 113 11.85 2.40 -6.84
N ASN A 114 11.49 3.25 -5.89
CA ASN A 114 11.78 4.69 -5.88
C ASN A 114 12.55 5.12 -4.62
N PRO A 115 13.83 4.78 -4.51
CA PRO A 115 14.64 5.16 -3.35
C PRO A 115 14.86 6.67 -3.25
N ASP A 116 14.88 7.40 -4.36
CA ASP A 116 15.04 8.87 -4.38
C ASP A 116 13.85 9.58 -3.75
N GLY A 117 12.62 9.16 -4.13
CA GLY A 117 11.40 9.66 -3.51
C GLY A 117 11.29 9.27 -2.03
N ALA A 118 11.85 8.12 -1.64
CA ALA A 118 11.91 7.71 -0.23
C ALA A 118 12.74 8.69 0.61
N ILE A 119 13.88 9.15 0.10
CA ILE A 119 14.73 10.14 0.78
C ILE A 119 13.97 11.46 1.00
N LYS A 120 13.30 11.97 -0.05
CA LYS A 120 12.51 13.20 0.00
C LYS A 120 11.17 13.02 0.72
N PHE A 121 10.72 11.78 0.91
CA PHE A 121 9.39 11.39 1.36
C PHE A 121 8.29 11.93 0.43
N THR A 122 8.51 11.82 -0.87
CA THR A 122 7.60 12.27 -1.93
C THR A 122 6.96 11.10 -2.67
N ARG A 123 5.89 11.40 -3.37
CA ARG A 123 5.23 10.46 -4.29
C ARG A 123 6.12 10.22 -5.52
N GLU A 124 6.63 11.30 -6.08
CA GLU A 124 7.40 11.34 -7.31
C GLU A 124 8.83 10.84 -7.08
N ASN A 125 9.54 10.54 -8.17
CA ASN A 125 10.96 10.21 -8.18
C ASN A 125 11.86 11.47 -8.12
N TYR A 126 13.16 11.30 -8.36
CA TYR A 126 14.15 12.41 -8.33
C TYR A 126 13.81 13.54 -9.30
N ASN A 127 13.25 13.21 -10.46
CA ASN A 127 12.90 14.12 -11.55
C ASN A 127 11.44 14.58 -11.52
N ASP A 128 10.76 14.47 -10.35
CA ASP A 128 9.36 14.85 -10.15
C ASP A 128 8.37 14.08 -11.06
N ILE A 129 8.71 12.83 -11.42
CA ILE A 129 7.85 11.95 -12.22
C ILE A 129 7.08 11.00 -11.30
N ASP A 130 5.75 10.97 -11.42
CA ASP A 130 4.91 9.96 -10.81
C ASP A 130 5.04 8.64 -11.59
N LEU A 131 5.75 7.66 -11.02
CA LEU A 131 5.99 6.36 -11.66
C LEU A 131 4.69 5.60 -11.94
N ASN A 132 3.62 5.86 -11.16
CA ASN A 132 2.30 5.27 -11.39
C ASN A 132 1.47 6.05 -12.44
N ARG A 133 2.10 6.96 -13.19
CA ARG A 133 1.54 7.64 -14.38
C ARG A 133 2.45 7.49 -15.60
N ASP A 134 3.58 6.85 -15.42
CA ASP A 134 4.64 6.71 -16.43
C ASP A 134 4.69 5.32 -17.08
N ALA A 135 3.65 4.49 -16.91
CA ALA A 135 3.64 3.10 -17.42
C ALA A 135 3.64 3.00 -18.96
N VAL A 136 3.13 4.03 -19.65
CA VAL A 136 3.09 4.09 -21.13
C VAL A 136 4.38 4.71 -21.66
N ASP A 137 4.69 5.93 -21.23
CA ASP A 137 5.80 6.73 -21.77
C ASP A 137 7.16 6.25 -21.28
N LYS A 138 7.21 5.71 -20.07
CA LYS A 138 8.41 5.16 -19.45
C LYS A 138 9.60 6.15 -19.52
N ILE A 139 9.37 7.41 -19.09
CA ILE A 139 10.37 8.46 -19.09
C ILE A 139 11.41 8.16 -18.00
N ALA A 140 10.95 7.83 -16.79
CA ALA A 140 11.79 7.52 -15.64
C ALA A 140 12.56 6.21 -15.84
N VAL A 141 13.79 6.16 -15.32
CA VAL A 141 14.61 4.93 -15.36
C VAL A 141 13.98 3.81 -14.56
N GLU A 142 13.33 4.12 -13.44
CA GLU A 142 12.63 3.16 -12.59
C GLU A 142 11.44 2.51 -13.33
N SER A 143 10.68 3.29 -14.11
CA SER A 143 9.60 2.79 -14.94
C SER A 143 10.10 1.85 -16.04
N LYS A 144 11.23 2.22 -16.68
CA LYS A 144 11.90 1.36 -17.66
C LYS A 144 12.36 0.03 -17.05
N LEU A 145 12.99 0.10 -15.88
CA LEU A 145 13.46 -1.09 -15.15
C LEU A 145 12.30 -2.03 -14.78
N LEU A 146 11.23 -1.47 -14.18
CA LEU A 146 10.06 -2.27 -13.82
C LEU A 146 9.45 -2.95 -15.05
N ARG A 147 9.30 -2.20 -16.16
CA ARG A 147 8.74 -2.75 -17.40
C ARG A 147 9.63 -3.80 -18.03
N LEU A 148 10.94 -3.61 -18.06
CA LEU A 148 11.89 -4.59 -18.58
C LEU A 148 11.78 -5.92 -17.79
N HIS A 149 11.75 -5.85 -16.46
CA HIS A 149 11.63 -7.04 -15.62
C HIS A 149 10.26 -7.70 -15.72
N LEU A 150 9.19 -6.94 -15.92
CA LEU A 150 7.86 -7.49 -16.21
C LEU A 150 7.89 -8.32 -17.50
N ASP A 151 8.41 -7.75 -18.58
CA ASP A 151 8.41 -8.40 -19.89
C ASP A 151 9.33 -9.62 -19.92
N ASP A 152 10.55 -9.53 -19.33
CA ASP A 152 11.52 -10.64 -19.28
C ASP A 152 11.03 -11.79 -18.39
N PHE A 153 10.45 -11.49 -17.26
CA PHE A 153 9.97 -12.50 -16.32
C PHE A 153 8.63 -13.08 -16.76
N SER A 154 7.79 -12.31 -17.41
CA SER A 154 6.43 -12.68 -17.87
C SER A 154 5.62 -13.35 -16.75
N PRO A 155 5.31 -12.63 -15.65
CA PRO A 155 4.57 -13.17 -14.52
C PRO A 155 3.11 -13.44 -14.85
N GLN A 156 2.49 -14.47 -14.24
CA GLN A 156 1.05 -14.69 -14.31
C GLN A 156 0.30 -13.74 -13.36
N PHE A 157 0.92 -13.38 -12.24
CA PHE A 157 0.35 -12.46 -11.27
C PHE A 157 1.34 -11.38 -10.86
N CYS A 158 0.82 -10.20 -10.60
CA CYS A 158 1.57 -9.08 -10.07
C CYS A 158 0.92 -8.53 -8.80
N PHE A 159 1.72 -8.13 -7.81
CA PHE A 159 1.26 -7.34 -6.68
C PHE A 159 1.88 -5.95 -6.73
N ASN A 160 1.02 -4.95 -6.81
CA ASN A 160 1.37 -3.53 -6.77
C ASN A 160 1.03 -2.97 -5.39
N LEU A 161 2.06 -2.66 -4.59
CA LEU A 161 1.88 -2.29 -3.20
C LEU A 161 1.98 -0.78 -3.02
N HIS A 162 0.89 -0.19 -2.51
CA HIS A 162 0.74 1.23 -2.27
C HIS A 162 0.30 1.55 -0.84
N ASP A 163 0.37 2.82 -0.48
CA ASP A 163 -0.24 3.39 0.71
C ASP A 163 -1.27 4.46 0.33
N GLN A 164 -2.46 4.41 0.89
CA GLN A 164 -3.47 5.46 0.69
C GLN A 164 -3.48 6.47 1.83
N ARG A 165 -4.06 7.65 1.58
CA ARG A 165 -4.27 8.71 2.57
C ARG A 165 -5.22 8.24 3.69
N SER A 166 -5.08 8.85 4.90
CA SER A 166 -5.95 8.55 6.05
C SER A 166 -7.42 8.97 5.83
N ILE A 167 -7.70 9.86 4.88
CA ILE A 167 -9.06 10.34 4.56
C ILE A 167 -10.01 9.24 4.07
N PHE A 168 -9.48 8.11 3.59
CA PHE A 168 -10.32 7.04 3.08
C PHE A 168 -10.95 6.23 4.20
N ASN A 169 -12.29 6.16 4.19
CA ASN A 169 -13.11 5.27 5.00
C ASN A 169 -13.80 4.24 4.11
N VAL A 170 -14.26 3.16 4.72
CA VAL A 170 -15.17 2.21 4.06
C VAL A 170 -16.53 2.87 3.88
N GLU A 171 -17.04 2.87 2.66
CA GLU A 171 -18.27 3.53 2.25
C GLU A 171 -19.41 3.29 3.24
N ASN A 172 -20.15 4.34 3.57
CA ASN A 172 -21.26 4.36 4.52
C ASN A 172 -20.91 3.92 5.96
N THR A 173 -19.62 3.91 6.33
CA THR A 173 -19.16 3.62 7.69
C THR A 173 -18.21 4.70 8.21
N LYS A 174 -18.06 4.75 9.54
CA LYS A 174 -17.03 5.58 10.19
C LYS A 174 -15.66 4.92 10.26
N ASN A 175 -15.52 3.71 9.74
CA ASN A 175 -14.29 2.93 9.87
C ASN A 175 -13.28 3.38 8.79
N PRO A 176 -12.05 3.72 9.15
CA PRO A 176 -10.99 3.90 8.17
C PRO A 176 -10.83 2.66 7.30
N ALA A 177 -10.61 2.85 6.01
CA ALA A 177 -10.25 1.76 5.11
C ALA A 177 -8.79 1.38 5.37
N THR A 178 -8.57 0.36 6.22
CA THR A 178 -7.23 -0.04 6.66
C THR A 178 -6.47 -0.75 5.55
N ILE A 179 -7.16 -1.60 4.79
CA ILE A 179 -6.64 -2.17 3.54
C ILE A 179 -7.69 -1.93 2.46
N SER A 180 -7.24 -1.51 1.30
CA SER A 180 -8.11 -1.42 0.12
C SER A 180 -7.51 -2.17 -1.06
N PHE A 181 -8.38 -2.70 -1.91
CA PHE A 181 -7.98 -3.47 -3.07
C PHE A 181 -8.46 -2.83 -4.37
N LEU A 182 -7.77 -3.15 -5.45
CA LEU A 182 -8.25 -2.92 -6.80
C LEU A 182 -7.84 -4.09 -7.70
N ALA A 183 -8.81 -4.60 -8.47
CA ALA A 183 -8.59 -5.37 -9.68
C ALA A 183 -8.69 -4.39 -10.87
N PRO A 184 -7.57 -3.89 -11.40
CA PRO A 184 -7.58 -2.83 -12.40
C PRO A 184 -8.38 -3.22 -13.66
N SER A 185 -8.95 -2.21 -14.31
CA SER A 185 -9.61 -2.41 -15.61
C SER A 185 -8.59 -2.54 -16.75
N GLU A 186 -8.99 -3.19 -17.81
CA GLU A 186 -8.20 -3.34 -19.06
C GLU A 186 -8.65 -2.35 -20.13
N ASP A 187 -9.87 -1.85 -19.99
CA ASP A 187 -10.53 -0.94 -20.94
C ASP A 187 -11.51 0.00 -20.19
N ILE A 188 -12.05 0.97 -20.95
CA ILE A 188 -12.97 1.99 -20.44
C ILE A 188 -14.36 1.43 -20.13
N GLU A 189 -14.72 0.31 -20.73
CA GLU A 189 -15.99 -0.41 -20.52
C GLU A 189 -15.96 -1.24 -19.24
N GLY A 190 -14.79 -1.42 -18.62
CA GLY A 190 -14.63 -2.24 -17.42
C GLY A 190 -14.86 -3.73 -17.68
N THR A 191 -14.45 -4.23 -18.85
CA THR A 191 -14.69 -5.61 -19.30
C THR A 191 -14.16 -6.62 -18.28
N LEU A 192 -14.98 -7.63 -17.97
CA LEU A 192 -14.62 -8.74 -17.09
C LEU A 192 -13.90 -9.85 -17.87
N THR A 193 -12.64 -9.61 -18.18
CA THR A 193 -11.78 -10.60 -18.85
C THR A 193 -11.46 -11.79 -17.94
N GLY A 194 -10.89 -12.86 -18.53
CA GLY A 194 -10.39 -13.99 -17.74
C GLY A 194 -9.33 -13.60 -16.73
N GLY A 195 -8.38 -12.76 -17.13
CA GLY A 195 -7.32 -12.25 -16.26
C GLY A 195 -7.87 -11.43 -15.10
N ARG A 196 -8.75 -10.48 -15.38
CA ARG A 196 -9.38 -9.64 -14.36
C ARG A 196 -10.20 -10.46 -13.35
N LYS A 197 -10.93 -11.51 -13.79
CA LYS A 197 -11.62 -12.46 -12.90
C LYS A 197 -10.66 -13.20 -11.99
N GLN A 198 -9.48 -13.60 -12.50
CA GLN A 198 -8.44 -14.23 -11.67
C GLN A 198 -7.93 -13.26 -10.59
N THR A 199 -7.62 -12.02 -10.96
CA THR A 199 -7.23 -10.96 -10.02
C THR A 199 -8.29 -10.76 -8.93
N MET A 200 -9.56 -10.65 -9.31
CA MET A 200 -10.69 -10.53 -8.36
C MET A 200 -10.80 -11.74 -7.42
N SER A 201 -10.59 -12.96 -7.92
CA SER A 201 -10.64 -14.17 -7.08
C SER A 201 -9.54 -14.19 -6.02
N VAL A 202 -8.33 -13.72 -6.34
CA VAL A 202 -7.24 -13.56 -5.36
C VAL A 202 -7.64 -12.53 -4.31
N ILE A 203 -8.17 -11.37 -4.71
CA ILE A 203 -8.66 -10.32 -3.80
C ILE A 203 -9.76 -10.84 -2.88
N VAL A 204 -10.70 -11.63 -3.39
CA VAL A 204 -11.76 -12.26 -2.57
C VAL A 204 -11.15 -13.14 -1.48
N SER A 205 -10.14 -13.93 -1.80
CA SER A 205 -9.44 -14.77 -0.81
C SER A 205 -8.77 -13.93 0.28
N MET A 206 -8.07 -12.86 -0.10
CA MET A 206 -7.44 -11.92 0.83
C MET A 206 -8.49 -11.21 1.71
N ASN A 207 -9.56 -10.69 1.09
CA ASN A 207 -10.65 -10.03 1.82
C ASN A 207 -11.32 -10.96 2.84
N ASN A 208 -11.59 -12.21 2.47
CA ASN A 208 -12.21 -13.18 3.37
C ASN A 208 -11.38 -13.40 4.63
N LEU A 209 -10.06 -13.51 4.52
CA LEU A 209 -9.17 -13.58 5.68
C LEU A 209 -9.26 -12.31 6.51
N LEU A 210 -9.09 -11.14 5.89
CA LEU A 210 -9.01 -9.86 6.60
C LEU A 210 -10.33 -9.49 7.29
N GLN A 211 -11.49 -9.82 6.71
CA GLN A 211 -12.79 -9.60 7.35
C GLN A 211 -12.96 -10.39 8.66
N THR A 212 -12.23 -11.49 8.86
CA THR A 212 -12.23 -12.22 10.14
C THR A 212 -11.40 -11.53 11.23
N LEU A 213 -10.49 -10.63 10.84
CA LEU A 213 -9.50 -9.99 11.71
C LEU A 213 -9.82 -8.51 11.98
N ILE A 214 -10.20 -7.79 10.94
CA ILE A 214 -10.56 -6.36 10.97
C ILE A 214 -11.87 -6.15 10.18
N PRO A 215 -13.00 -6.67 10.68
CA PRO A 215 -14.28 -6.58 9.98
C PRO A 215 -14.68 -5.13 9.72
N ASN A 216 -15.19 -4.87 8.52
CA ASN A 216 -15.62 -3.54 8.06
C ASN A 216 -14.51 -2.48 7.95
N HIS A 217 -13.24 -2.90 7.86
CA HIS A 217 -12.09 -2.03 7.61
C HIS A 217 -11.45 -2.28 6.23
N ILE A 218 -12.11 -3.05 5.38
CA ILE A 218 -11.63 -3.37 4.04
C ILE A 218 -12.50 -2.64 3.02
N GLY A 219 -11.84 -1.88 2.14
CA GLY A 219 -12.48 -1.20 1.04
C GLY A 219 -11.95 -1.64 -0.32
N ARG A 220 -12.50 -1.07 -1.38
CA ARG A 220 -11.94 -1.15 -2.72
C ARG A 220 -11.99 0.21 -3.41
N TYR A 221 -11.09 0.40 -4.36
CA TYR A 221 -11.14 1.53 -5.27
C TYR A 221 -12.13 1.27 -6.40
N THR A 222 -12.65 2.35 -6.99
CA THR A 222 -13.39 2.31 -8.25
C THR A 222 -12.45 1.84 -9.35
N ASP A 223 -13.00 1.06 -10.28
CA ASP A 223 -12.25 0.43 -11.37
C ASP A 223 -12.28 1.26 -12.67
N GLU A 224 -12.32 2.57 -12.55
CA GLU A 224 -12.15 3.51 -13.64
C GLU A 224 -10.78 3.30 -14.30
N PHE A 225 -10.78 3.17 -15.62
CA PHE A 225 -9.58 2.83 -16.37
C PHE A 225 -8.65 4.03 -16.59
N TYR A 226 -7.41 3.90 -16.08
CA TYR A 226 -6.34 4.87 -16.24
C TYR A 226 -5.16 4.24 -17.00
N PRO A 227 -5.10 4.33 -18.35
CA PRO A 227 -4.11 3.61 -19.17
C PRO A 227 -2.65 3.94 -18.84
N THR A 228 -2.38 5.11 -18.24
CA THR A 228 -1.04 5.52 -17.81
C THR A 228 -0.67 4.98 -16.41
N ALA A 229 -1.66 4.51 -15.62
CA ALA A 229 -1.38 3.89 -14.33
C ALA A 229 -0.77 2.49 -14.51
N THR A 230 0.23 2.18 -13.69
CA THR A 230 0.98 0.93 -13.81
C THR A 230 0.09 -0.30 -13.68
N GLY A 231 -0.85 -0.31 -12.73
CA GLY A 231 -1.75 -1.44 -12.53
C GLY A 231 -2.64 -1.71 -13.72
N ASP A 232 -3.30 -0.66 -14.24
CA ASP A 232 -4.21 -0.75 -15.41
C ASP A 232 -3.45 -1.11 -16.68
N ASN A 233 -2.27 -0.51 -16.89
CA ASN A 233 -1.43 -0.80 -18.02
C ASN A 233 -0.98 -2.27 -18.03
N PHE A 234 -0.50 -2.78 -16.90
CA PHE A 234 -0.02 -4.15 -16.80
C PHE A 234 -1.16 -5.16 -16.92
N GLN A 235 -2.32 -4.86 -16.30
CA GLN A 235 -3.52 -5.69 -16.46
C GLN A 235 -3.97 -5.76 -17.94
N LYS A 236 -3.98 -4.62 -18.63
CA LYS A 236 -4.28 -4.54 -20.08
C LYS A 236 -3.30 -5.33 -20.94
N LEU A 237 -2.05 -5.43 -20.53
CA LEU A 237 -1.03 -6.23 -21.20
C LEU A 237 -1.15 -7.74 -20.91
N GLY A 238 -2.12 -8.15 -20.09
CA GLY A 238 -2.37 -9.55 -19.75
C GLY A 238 -1.67 -10.03 -18.49
N TYR A 239 -1.06 -9.15 -17.70
CA TYR A 239 -0.45 -9.48 -16.41
C TYR A 239 -1.47 -9.24 -15.29
N ASN A 240 -1.98 -10.30 -14.67
CA ASN A 240 -3.00 -10.22 -13.62
C ASN A 240 -2.50 -9.40 -12.42
N THR A 241 -2.89 -8.13 -12.34
CA THR A 241 -2.33 -7.19 -11.36
C THR A 241 -3.28 -6.94 -10.21
N ILE A 242 -2.83 -7.27 -9.01
CA ILE A 242 -3.52 -7.01 -7.73
C ILE A 242 -2.91 -5.74 -7.12
N LEU A 243 -3.71 -4.70 -6.95
CA LEU A 243 -3.30 -3.53 -6.20
C LEU A 243 -3.76 -3.66 -4.74
N ILE A 244 -2.83 -3.41 -3.82
CA ILE A 244 -3.07 -3.34 -2.38
C ILE A 244 -2.66 -1.96 -1.89
N GLU A 245 -3.63 -1.26 -1.28
CA GLU A 245 -3.42 0.04 -0.64
C GLU A 245 -3.44 -0.12 0.88
N ALA A 246 -2.32 0.12 1.52
CA ALA A 246 -2.22 0.21 2.97
C ALA A 246 -2.80 1.56 3.43
N GLY A 247 -3.90 1.51 4.16
CA GLY A 247 -4.63 2.67 4.60
C GLY A 247 -4.37 3.05 6.06
N HIS A 248 -5.35 3.63 6.71
CA HIS A 248 -5.27 4.06 8.11
C HIS A 248 -5.98 3.09 9.04
N PHE A 249 -5.50 3.02 10.27
CA PHE A 249 -6.23 2.47 11.41
C PHE A 249 -6.13 3.48 12.56
N LYS A 250 -7.05 3.40 13.50
CA LYS A 250 -7.09 4.34 14.64
C LYS A 250 -5.73 4.47 15.32
N ASN A 251 -5.20 5.69 15.39
CA ASN A 251 -3.90 6.05 16.00
C ASN A 251 -2.68 5.35 15.37
N ASP A 252 -2.82 4.69 14.22
CA ASP A 252 -1.73 3.97 13.52
C ASP A 252 -1.06 4.86 12.46
N TYR A 253 -0.53 6.01 12.86
CA TYR A 253 0.12 6.94 11.93
C TYR A 253 1.45 6.39 11.38
N ASP A 254 2.12 5.52 12.10
CA ASP A 254 3.34 4.83 11.65
C ASP A 254 3.06 3.58 10.80
N ARG A 255 1.77 3.25 10.64
CA ARG A 255 1.31 2.10 9.82
C ARG A 255 1.83 0.73 10.29
N GLU A 256 2.15 0.58 11.57
CA GLU A 256 2.64 -0.72 12.09
C GLU A 256 1.51 -1.74 12.22
N PHE A 257 0.33 -1.31 12.63
CA PHE A 257 -0.86 -2.16 12.65
C PHE A 257 -1.30 -2.52 11.22
N THR A 258 -1.35 -1.53 10.33
CA THR A 258 -1.70 -1.70 8.92
C THR A 258 -0.72 -2.61 8.18
N ARG A 259 0.59 -2.49 8.45
CA ARG A 259 1.66 -3.36 7.93
C ARG A 259 1.37 -4.85 8.18
N LYS A 260 0.95 -5.19 9.39
CA LYS A 260 0.59 -6.57 9.76
C LYS A 260 -0.49 -7.13 8.83
N PHE A 261 -1.53 -6.35 8.53
CA PHE A 261 -2.61 -6.79 7.64
C PHE A 261 -2.22 -6.79 6.17
N ASN A 262 -1.30 -5.92 5.78
CA ASN A 262 -0.70 -5.98 4.45
C ASN A 262 0.09 -7.28 4.26
N PHE A 263 0.91 -7.66 5.24
CA PHE A 263 1.61 -8.95 5.26
C PHE A 263 0.61 -10.14 5.20
N TYR A 264 -0.47 -10.10 6.00
CA TYR A 264 -1.47 -11.18 5.98
C TYR A 264 -2.20 -11.29 4.64
N ALA A 265 -2.52 -10.16 4.03
CA ALA A 265 -3.12 -10.12 2.69
C ALA A 265 -2.18 -10.74 1.65
N LEU A 266 -0.90 -10.31 1.63
CA LEU A 266 0.11 -10.86 0.72
C LEU A 266 0.27 -12.37 0.88
N LEU A 267 0.46 -12.83 2.12
CA LEU A 267 0.64 -14.26 2.40
C LEU A 267 -0.58 -15.08 1.96
N GLN A 268 -1.80 -14.59 2.23
CA GLN A 268 -3.04 -15.25 1.82
C GLN A 268 -3.20 -15.24 0.29
N GLY A 269 -2.86 -14.15 -0.37
CA GLY A 269 -2.89 -14.05 -1.83
C GLY A 269 -1.92 -15.04 -2.49
N LEU A 270 -0.69 -15.11 -1.99
CA LEU A 270 0.32 -16.06 -2.46
C LEU A 270 -0.11 -17.52 -2.23
N LEU A 271 -0.64 -17.83 -1.05
CA LEU A 271 -1.13 -19.17 -0.73
C LEU A 271 -2.29 -19.57 -1.63
N PHE A 272 -3.25 -18.65 -1.85
CA PHE A 272 -4.38 -18.91 -2.75
C PHE A 272 -3.89 -19.15 -4.19
N ILE A 273 -2.99 -18.33 -4.72
CA ILE A 273 -2.40 -18.52 -6.04
C ILE A 273 -1.67 -19.88 -6.14
N ALA A 274 -0.90 -20.23 -5.10
CA ALA A 274 -0.11 -21.46 -5.09
C ALA A 274 -0.96 -22.74 -5.02
N THR A 275 -2.15 -22.70 -4.40
CA THR A 275 -2.93 -23.91 -4.07
C THR A 275 -4.27 -24.00 -4.78
N SER A 276 -4.75 -22.90 -5.38
CA SER A 276 -6.07 -22.87 -6.02
C SER A 276 -6.10 -23.70 -7.30
N LYS A 277 -7.16 -24.49 -7.46
CA LYS A 277 -7.42 -25.24 -8.69
C LYS A 277 -8.28 -24.43 -9.69
N SER A 278 -8.95 -23.38 -9.25
CA SER A 278 -9.74 -22.50 -10.09
C SER A 278 -9.78 -21.08 -9.52
N PHE A 279 -10.06 -20.12 -10.39
CA PHE A 279 -10.23 -18.71 -10.08
C PHE A 279 -11.65 -18.23 -10.38
N ASP A 280 -12.65 -19.08 -10.21
CA ASP A 280 -14.05 -18.81 -10.60
C ASP A 280 -14.82 -18.02 -9.55
N ASN A 281 -14.31 -17.95 -8.30
CA ASN A 281 -14.98 -17.26 -7.20
C ASN A 281 -14.67 -15.75 -7.19
N TYR A 282 -14.92 -15.04 -8.28
CA TYR A 282 -14.63 -13.61 -8.42
C TYR A 282 -15.80 -12.69 -8.02
N THR A 283 -17.04 -13.16 -8.12
CA THR A 283 -18.23 -12.31 -7.91
C THR A 283 -18.34 -11.64 -6.53
N PRO A 284 -17.86 -12.25 -5.41
CA PRO A 284 -17.86 -11.57 -4.12
C PRO A 284 -16.99 -10.29 -4.07
N TYR A 285 -16.08 -10.09 -5.02
CA TYR A 285 -15.32 -8.86 -5.18
C TYR A 285 -16.21 -7.61 -5.23
N PHE A 286 -17.33 -7.70 -5.94
CA PHE A 286 -18.28 -6.59 -6.07
C PHE A 286 -19.06 -6.27 -4.79
N LYS A 287 -19.00 -7.15 -3.77
CA LYS A 287 -19.59 -6.94 -2.45
C LYS A 287 -18.63 -6.24 -1.48
N ILE A 288 -17.35 -6.11 -1.83
CA ILE A 288 -16.42 -5.29 -1.04
C ILE A 288 -16.85 -3.83 -1.20
N PRO A 289 -17.14 -3.11 -0.10
CA PRO A 289 -17.57 -1.71 -0.19
C PRO A 289 -16.53 -0.84 -0.86
N ASN A 290 -16.95 0.23 -1.54
CA ASN A 290 -16.03 1.20 -2.09
C ASN A 290 -15.36 2.02 -0.97
N ASN A 291 -14.24 2.66 -1.29
CA ASN A 291 -13.68 3.71 -0.46
C ASN A 291 -14.52 5.00 -0.61
N ASP A 292 -14.68 5.71 0.50
CA ASP A 292 -15.20 7.08 0.53
C ASP A 292 -14.13 8.02 1.12
N LYS A 293 -14.24 9.34 0.92
CA LYS A 293 -13.27 10.35 1.38
C LYS A 293 -13.90 11.20 2.48
N LYS A 294 -14.26 10.58 3.60
CA LYS A 294 -14.99 11.24 4.69
C LYS A 294 -14.36 11.07 6.07
N TYR A 295 -13.18 10.48 6.19
CA TYR A 295 -12.51 10.33 7.49
C TYR A 295 -11.48 11.45 7.69
N LEU A 296 -11.66 12.21 8.75
CA LEU A 296 -10.76 13.28 9.17
C LEU A 296 -9.96 12.82 10.40
N ASP A 297 -8.69 13.15 10.44
CA ASP A 297 -7.82 12.80 11.58
C ASP A 297 -8.19 13.59 12.84
N LYS A 298 -8.69 14.84 12.66
CA LYS A 298 -9.15 15.70 13.73
C LYS A 298 -10.21 16.68 13.22
N ILE A 299 -11.14 17.07 14.09
CA ILE A 299 -12.08 18.18 13.85
C ILE A 299 -11.95 19.19 14.99
N TYR A 300 -11.65 20.44 14.65
CA TYR A 300 -11.79 21.57 15.55
C TYR A 300 -13.19 22.17 15.38
N LYS A 301 -14.00 22.12 16.44
CA LYS A 301 -15.34 22.70 16.47
C LYS A 301 -15.29 24.15 16.94
N ASN A 302 -16.05 25.03 16.28
CA ASN A 302 -16.21 26.44 16.65
C ASN A 302 -14.88 27.23 16.66
N LEU A 303 -13.92 26.90 15.78
CA LEU A 303 -12.68 27.65 15.69
C LEU A 303 -12.93 29.05 15.14
N THR A 304 -12.39 30.08 15.82
CA THR A 304 -12.45 31.45 15.34
C THR A 304 -11.43 31.69 14.24
N ILE A 305 -11.91 31.95 13.03
CA ILE A 305 -11.10 32.38 11.87
C ILE A 305 -11.37 33.87 11.55
N ILE A 306 -10.48 34.46 10.77
CA ILE A 306 -10.69 35.81 10.20
C ILE A 306 -10.98 35.63 8.70
N GLU A 307 -12.17 36.01 8.29
CA GLU A 307 -12.59 36.01 6.88
C GLU A 307 -13.13 37.41 6.55
N ASN A 308 -12.58 38.06 5.52
CA ASN A 308 -12.93 39.42 5.12
C ASN A 308 -12.86 40.47 6.26
N ASN A 309 -11.87 40.35 7.14
CA ASN A 309 -11.68 41.19 8.35
C ASN A 309 -12.77 41.01 9.44
N GLU A 310 -13.61 40.00 9.35
CA GLU A 310 -14.60 39.67 10.36
C GLU A 310 -14.24 38.34 11.06
N PHE A 311 -14.55 38.28 12.36
CA PHE A 311 -14.41 37.05 13.14
C PHE A 311 -15.58 36.10 12.85
N LYS A 312 -15.29 34.89 12.39
CA LYS A 312 -16.29 33.89 12.11
C LYS A 312 -15.91 32.58 12.81
N LYS A 313 -16.92 31.93 13.41
CA LYS A 313 -16.75 30.58 13.96
C LYS A 313 -17.06 29.55 12.90
N VAL A 314 -16.13 28.62 12.67
CA VAL A 314 -16.29 27.52 11.72
C VAL A 314 -15.75 26.23 12.29
N ASP A 315 -16.24 25.11 11.82
CA ASP A 315 -15.61 23.81 12.04
C ASP A 315 -14.49 23.61 11.02
N VAL A 316 -13.37 23.09 11.49
CA VAL A 316 -12.17 22.87 10.67
C VAL A 316 -11.76 21.40 10.76
N GLY A 317 -11.76 20.74 9.60
CA GLY A 317 -11.35 19.35 9.44
C GLY A 317 -9.89 19.23 9.01
N ILE A 318 -9.16 18.39 9.72
CA ILE A 318 -7.71 18.24 9.60
C ILE A 318 -7.34 16.87 9.06
N GLN A 319 -6.36 16.86 8.16
CA GLN A 319 -5.56 15.68 7.84
C GLN A 319 -4.15 15.83 8.38
N ILE A 320 -3.63 14.75 8.98
CA ILE A 320 -2.23 14.68 9.40
C ILE A 320 -1.37 14.33 8.19
N LYS A 321 -0.39 15.17 7.93
CA LYS A 321 0.59 15.04 6.86
C LYS A 321 1.99 14.92 7.42
N PHE A 322 2.91 14.55 6.54
CA PHE A 322 4.30 14.35 6.89
C PHE A 322 5.18 15.10 5.87
N LYS A 323 6.30 15.62 6.35
CA LYS A 323 7.35 16.25 5.53
C LYS A 323 8.72 16.01 6.15
N VAL A 324 9.75 16.02 5.33
CA VAL A 324 11.13 15.92 5.80
C VAL A 324 11.67 17.32 6.12
N ILE A 325 12.13 17.52 7.35
CA ILE A 325 12.81 18.72 7.80
C ILE A 325 14.11 18.30 8.47
N ASN A 326 15.25 18.88 8.06
CA ASN A 326 16.57 18.53 8.60
C ASN A 326 16.85 17.01 8.61
N ASN A 327 16.43 16.31 7.56
CA ASN A 327 16.51 14.86 7.39
C ASN A 327 15.66 14.02 8.35
N GLU A 328 14.78 14.62 9.14
CA GLU A 328 13.82 13.95 10.00
C GLU A 328 12.40 14.06 9.44
N LEU A 329 11.59 13.01 9.64
CA LEU A 329 10.20 13.02 9.22
C LEU A 329 9.34 13.68 10.30
N GLU A 330 8.81 14.85 9.98
CA GLU A 330 7.92 15.60 10.87
C GLU A 330 6.46 15.48 10.46
N LYS A 331 5.61 15.34 11.47
CA LYS A 331 4.16 15.29 11.37
C LYS A 331 3.57 16.69 11.56
N TYR A 332 2.65 17.11 10.69
CA TYR A 332 1.95 18.40 10.81
C TYR A 332 0.46 18.27 10.49
N GLU A 333 -0.33 19.23 10.97
CA GLU A 333 -1.75 19.31 10.72
C GLU A 333 -2.01 20.19 9.49
N GLN A 334 -2.77 19.66 8.52
CA GLN A 334 -3.18 20.37 7.33
C GLN A 334 -4.70 20.49 7.28
N ILE A 335 -5.22 21.67 6.95
CA ILE A 335 -6.65 21.88 6.76
C ILE A 335 -7.07 21.13 5.48
N GLU A 336 -8.05 20.25 5.60
CA GLU A 336 -8.65 19.54 4.48
C GLU A 336 -10.03 20.13 4.12
N HIS A 337 -10.84 20.49 5.13
CA HIS A 337 -12.18 21.07 4.94
C HIS A 337 -12.51 22.10 6.01
N THR A 338 -13.37 23.06 5.67
CA THR A 338 -13.93 24.04 6.60
C THR A 338 -15.44 24.17 6.40
N GLY A 339 -16.18 24.50 7.46
CA GLY A 339 -17.62 24.72 7.41
C GLY A 339 -18.43 23.55 7.96
N ASP A 340 -19.49 23.11 7.25
CA ASP A 340 -20.32 22.00 7.71
C ASP A 340 -19.62 20.65 7.52
N LEU A 341 -19.20 20.07 8.63
CA LEU A 341 -18.54 18.76 8.68
C LEU A 341 -19.45 17.63 9.17
N SER A 342 -20.77 17.81 9.16
CA SER A 342 -21.76 16.82 9.64
C SER A 342 -21.71 15.48 8.91
N LYS A 343 -21.20 15.45 7.66
CA LYS A 343 -21.06 14.26 6.83
C LYS A 343 -19.71 13.55 6.98
N TYR A 344 -18.80 14.12 7.78
CA TYR A 344 -17.47 13.57 7.99
C TYR A 344 -17.41 12.75 9.28
N TYR A 345 -16.56 11.75 9.27
CA TYR A 345 -16.26 10.91 10.42
C TYR A 345 -14.94 11.35 11.05
N CYS A 346 -14.88 11.35 12.37
CA CYS A 346 -13.68 11.68 13.11
C CYS A 346 -13.76 11.09 14.51
N GLU A 347 -12.63 10.60 15.02
CA GLU A 347 -12.57 10.17 16.42
C GLU A 347 -12.04 11.24 17.38
N ASN A 348 -11.31 12.22 16.84
CA ASN A 348 -10.66 13.26 17.64
C ASN A 348 -11.32 14.61 17.39
N VAL A 349 -12.37 14.91 18.16
CA VAL A 349 -13.10 16.18 18.09
C VAL A 349 -12.68 17.09 19.24
N VAL A 350 -12.19 18.28 18.92
CA VAL A 350 -11.73 19.28 19.89
C VAL A 350 -12.65 20.50 19.85
N ASN A 351 -13.19 20.91 20.99
CA ASN A 351 -13.89 22.20 21.09
C ASN A 351 -12.86 23.35 21.08
N ALA A 352 -12.89 24.16 20.04
CA ALA A 352 -11.92 25.22 19.79
C ALA A 352 -12.49 26.64 20.09
N ASP A 353 -13.60 26.74 20.82
CA ASP A 353 -14.24 28.04 21.16
C ASP A 353 -13.29 29.09 21.76
N LYS A 354 -12.27 28.62 22.48
CA LYS A 354 -11.26 29.45 23.16
C LYS A 354 -9.93 29.52 22.42
N LEU A 355 -9.81 28.84 21.30
CA LEU A 355 -8.61 28.82 20.49
C LEU A 355 -8.77 29.79 19.30
N ASN A 356 -7.63 30.36 18.89
CA ASN A 356 -7.58 31.21 17.72
C ASN A 356 -6.72 30.50 16.63
N PHE A 357 -7.07 30.69 15.37
CA PHE A 357 -6.44 30.04 14.23
C PHE A 357 -4.92 30.24 14.21
N LYS A 358 -4.43 31.43 14.63
CA LYS A 358 -3.00 31.73 14.68
C LYS A 358 -2.22 30.90 15.69
N GLU A 359 -2.89 30.39 16.72
CA GLU A 359 -2.28 29.58 17.79
C GLU A 359 -2.07 28.12 17.37
N LEU A 360 -2.83 27.64 16.38
CA LEU A 360 -2.87 26.23 16.00
C LEU A 360 -1.80 25.83 14.97
N LYS A 361 -0.96 26.74 14.47
CA LYS A 361 0.09 26.47 13.46
C LYS A 361 -0.40 25.58 12.30
N LEU A 362 -1.67 25.75 11.88
CA LEU A 362 -2.27 24.97 10.81
C LEU A 362 -1.71 25.44 9.46
N SER A 363 -1.39 24.50 8.57
CA SER A 363 -1.05 24.82 7.18
C SER A 363 -2.29 24.74 6.29
N ASN A 364 -2.45 25.69 5.38
CA ASN A 364 -3.45 25.60 4.31
C ASN A 364 -2.99 24.59 3.26
N SER A 365 -3.95 23.92 2.64
CA SER A 365 -3.73 23.00 1.50
C SER A 365 -3.21 23.73 0.27
#